data_37d75d2ae22e9ed2e846f0232ab8fd0f
#
_entry.id   37d75d2ae22e9ed2e846f0232ab8fd0f
#
_cell.length_a   1.000
_cell.length_b   1.000
_cell.length_c   1.000
_cell.angle_alpha   90.00
_cell.angle_beta   90.00
_cell.angle_gamma   90.00
#
_symmetry.space_group_name_H-M   'P 1'
#
loop_
_entity.id
_entity.type
_entity.pdbx_description
1 polymer ?
#
loop_
_entity_poly.entity_id
_entity_poly.type
_entity_poly.pdbx_seq_one_letter_code
_entity_poly.pdbx_strand_id
1 'polypeptide(L)'
;MERTLVLLKPDAVQRRLIGSLVARFELKGLQIVGMKLVHASKELAEKHYDAHRARPFFPSLIQFLTGGPTVALALQGPNAVAVVRNLMGLTDGAKSPPGTIRGDYSISVQNNLVHGSDSVDNANQELALWFKADELISYQGCDHNWVIG
;
A
#
# COMPACT_ATOMS: atom_id res chain seq x y z
N MET A 1 -9.90 -6.95 -14.21
CA MET A 1 -8.60 -6.63 -13.57
C MET A 1 -8.83 -6.34 -12.08
N GLU A 2 -8.01 -6.94 -11.24
CA GLU A 2 -8.04 -6.65 -9.82
C GLU A 2 -7.44 -5.29 -9.51
N ARG A 3 -8.00 -4.63 -8.51
CA ARG A 3 -7.43 -3.42 -7.92
C ARG A 3 -7.14 -3.67 -6.45
N THR A 4 -6.08 -3.02 -5.95
CA THR A 4 -5.69 -3.14 -4.55
C THR A 4 -5.20 -1.80 -4.01
N LEU A 5 -5.34 -1.62 -2.70
CA LEU A 5 -4.80 -0.45 -2.01
C LEU A 5 -3.38 -0.74 -1.56
N VAL A 6 -2.50 0.20 -1.81
CA VAL A 6 -1.18 0.26 -1.18
C VAL A 6 -1.05 1.59 -0.46
N LEU A 7 -0.53 1.55 0.77
CA LEU A 7 -0.14 2.75 1.49
C LEU A 7 1.36 2.74 1.66
N LEU A 8 2.00 3.83 1.26
CA LEU A 8 3.37 4.12 1.68
C LEU A 8 3.24 4.91 2.97
N LYS A 9 3.56 4.26 4.09
CA LYS A 9 3.27 4.79 5.42
C LYS A 9 4.19 5.96 5.77
N PRO A 10 3.93 6.69 6.86
CA PRO A 10 4.72 7.87 7.19
C PRO A 10 6.22 7.65 7.26
N ASP A 11 6.69 6.48 7.68
CA ASP A 11 8.12 6.16 7.69
C ASP A 11 8.72 6.11 6.28
N ALA A 12 8.00 5.56 5.31
CA ALA A 12 8.45 5.56 3.91
C ALA A 12 8.54 6.97 3.34
N VAL A 13 7.57 7.83 3.66
CA VAL A 13 7.57 9.23 3.23
C VAL A 13 8.72 10.00 3.86
N GLN A 14 8.90 9.88 5.18
CA GLN A 14 9.96 10.58 5.91
C GLN A 14 11.36 10.13 5.47
N ARG A 15 11.52 8.86 5.11
CA ARG A 15 12.78 8.34 4.60
C ARG A 15 13.02 8.63 3.11
N ARG A 16 12.11 9.36 2.47
CA ARG A 16 12.22 9.73 1.04
C ARG A 16 12.29 8.51 0.12
N LEU A 17 11.50 7.47 0.43
CA LEU A 17 11.46 6.24 -0.34
C LEU A 17 10.27 6.17 -1.32
N ILE A 18 9.45 7.23 -1.42
CA ILE A 18 8.26 7.21 -2.30
C ILE A 18 8.62 6.77 -3.71
N GLY A 19 9.59 7.45 -4.34
CA GLY A 19 9.98 7.15 -5.71
C GLY A 19 10.48 5.72 -5.89
N SER A 20 11.33 5.25 -4.98
CA SER A 20 11.89 3.89 -5.05
C SER A 20 10.80 2.83 -4.90
N LEU A 21 9.83 3.03 -4.01
CA LEU A 21 8.78 2.06 -3.78
C LEU A 21 7.74 2.07 -4.90
N VAL A 22 7.34 3.23 -5.38
CA VAL A 22 6.43 3.36 -6.54
C VAL A 22 7.03 2.67 -7.75
N ALA A 23 8.32 2.88 -8.00
CA ALA A 23 9.03 2.27 -9.11
C ALA A 23 8.94 0.74 -9.07
N ARG A 24 9.02 0.13 -7.89
CA ARG A 24 8.91 -1.33 -7.76
C ARG A 24 7.58 -1.88 -8.25
N PHE A 25 6.49 -1.18 -7.97
CA PHE A 25 5.17 -1.59 -8.43
C PHE A 25 5.01 -1.40 -9.93
N GLU A 26 5.47 -0.26 -10.46
CA GLU A 26 5.41 0.02 -11.89
C GLU A 26 6.28 -0.94 -12.70
N LEU A 27 7.51 -1.19 -12.28
CA LEU A 27 8.43 -2.09 -12.96
C LEU A 27 7.94 -3.54 -12.96
N LYS A 28 7.15 -3.92 -11.95
CA LYS A 28 6.52 -5.26 -11.92
C LYS A 28 5.43 -5.40 -12.96
N GLY A 29 4.87 -4.29 -13.45
CA GLY A 29 3.79 -4.29 -14.44
C GLY A 29 2.42 -3.90 -13.88
N LEU A 30 2.37 -3.45 -12.62
CA LEU A 30 1.13 -2.95 -12.05
C LEU A 30 0.87 -1.53 -12.53
N GLN A 31 -0.39 -1.22 -12.84
CA GLN A 31 -0.81 0.08 -13.32
C GLN A 31 -1.31 0.93 -12.16
N ILE A 32 -0.85 2.18 -12.08
CA ILE A 32 -1.36 3.15 -11.11
C ILE A 32 -2.65 3.73 -11.66
N VAL A 33 -3.76 3.53 -10.96
CA VAL A 33 -5.06 4.09 -11.31
C VAL A 33 -5.53 5.16 -10.31
N GLY A 34 -4.83 5.32 -9.21
CA GLY A 34 -5.04 6.39 -8.23
C GLY A 34 -3.78 6.60 -7.42
N MET A 35 -3.47 7.86 -7.11
CA MET A 35 -2.28 8.22 -6.33
C MET A 35 -2.50 9.57 -5.68
N LYS A 36 -2.28 9.65 -4.37
CA LYS A 36 -2.36 10.92 -3.66
C LYS A 36 -1.55 10.91 -2.36
N LEU A 37 -1.12 12.08 -1.96
CA LEU A 37 -0.48 12.28 -0.65
C LEU A 37 -1.57 12.70 0.34
N VAL A 38 -1.68 11.98 1.45
CA VAL A 38 -2.75 12.17 2.43
C VAL A 38 -2.15 12.28 3.82
N HIS A 39 -2.56 13.28 4.59
CA HIS A 39 -2.35 13.27 6.03
C HIS A 39 -3.61 12.64 6.65
N ALA A 40 -3.54 11.40 7.02
CA ALA A 40 -4.70 10.67 7.53
C ALA A 40 -5.24 11.30 8.80
N SER A 41 -6.56 11.50 8.85
CA SER A 41 -7.23 11.88 10.09
C SER A 41 -7.30 10.69 11.03
N LYS A 42 -7.50 10.97 12.32
CA LYS A 42 -7.73 9.92 13.31
C LYS A 42 -8.91 9.02 12.89
N GLU A 43 -9.99 9.63 12.40
CA GLU A 43 -11.18 8.91 11.94
C GLU A 43 -10.85 7.94 10.78
N LEU A 44 -10.11 8.41 9.78
CA LEU A 44 -9.70 7.56 8.66
C LEU A 44 -8.81 6.41 9.12
N ALA A 45 -7.85 6.70 9.99
CA ALA A 45 -6.94 5.68 10.53
C ALA A 45 -7.70 4.62 11.34
N GLU A 46 -8.67 5.04 12.15
CA GLU A 46 -9.48 4.12 12.95
C GLU A 46 -10.34 3.20 12.05
N LYS A 47 -10.92 3.75 10.99
CA LYS A 47 -11.69 2.96 10.01
C LYS A 47 -10.79 1.98 9.27
N HIS A 48 -9.59 2.42 8.90
CA HIS A 48 -8.62 1.56 8.21
C HIS A 48 -8.21 0.36 9.05
N TYR A 49 -7.97 0.58 10.34
CA TYR A 49 -7.55 -0.47 11.28
C TYR A 49 -8.71 -1.03 12.12
N ASP A 50 -9.95 -0.90 11.65
CA ASP A 50 -11.14 -1.29 12.42
C ASP A 50 -11.10 -2.75 12.89
N ALA A 51 -10.55 -3.65 12.08
CA ALA A 51 -10.39 -5.06 12.45
C ALA A 51 -9.48 -5.28 13.67
N HIS A 52 -8.65 -4.30 14.01
CA HIS A 52 -7.73 -4.35 15.14
C HIS A 52 -8.20 -3.52 16.36
N ARG A 53 -9.44 -3.00 16.31
CA ARG A 53 -9.95 -2.06 17.32
C ARG A 53 -9.85 -2.58 18.76
N ALA A 54 -10.05 -3.87 18.97
CA ALA A 54 -9.97 -4.50 20.28
C ALA A 54 -8.55 -4.92 20.70
N ARG A 55 -7.56 -4.74 19.82
CA ARG A 55 -6.17 -5.14 20.11
C ARG A 55 -5.45 -4.10 20.96
N PRO A 56 -4.53 -4.53 21.88
CA PRO A 56 -3.76 -3.61 22.69
C PRO A 56 -2.91 -2.63 21.91
N PHE A 57 -2.46 -3.02 20.70
CA PHE A 57 -1.62 -2.19 19.84
C PHE A 57 -2.41 -1.22 18.95
N PHE A 58 -3.75 -1.21 19.02
CA PHE A 58 -4.56 -0.33 18.18
C PHE A 58 -4.20 1.15 18.32
N PRO A 59 -4.06 1.70 19.57
CA PRO A 59 -3.68 3.11 19.69
C PRO A 59 -2.35 3.46 19.05
N SER A 60 -1.37 2.56 19.12
CA SER A 60 -0.05 2.80 18.51
C SER A 60 -0.10 2.77 16.97
N LEU A 61 -0.96 1.92 16.38
CA LEU A 61 -1.20 1.92 14.93
C LEU A 61 -1.79 3.26 14.47
N ILE A 62 -2.76 3.79 15.20
CA ILE A 62 -3.41 5.06 14.89
C ILE A 62 -2.40 6.20 15.01
N GLN A 63 -1.65 6.25 16.09
CA GLN A 63 -0.62 7.26 16.31
C GLN A 63 0.43 7.23 15.19
N PHE A 64 0.87 6.05 14.79
CA PHE A 64 1.85 5.89 13.72
C PHE A 64 1.30 6.40 12.38
N LEU A 65 0.11 5.94 11.99
CA LEU A 65 -0.46 6.31 10.70
C LEU A 65 -0.81 7.79 10.59
N THR A 66 -1.22 8.42 11.69
CA THR A 66 -1.56 9.85 11.73
C THR A 66 -0.36 10.75 12.02
N GLY A 67 0.83 10.19 12.26
CA GLY A 67 2.03 10.92 12.66
C GLY A 67 2.73 11.67 11.52
N GLY A 68 2.28 11.51 10.29
CA GLY A 68 2.85 12.17 9.11
C GLY A 68 2.08 11.83 7.85
N PRO A 69 2.51 12.37 6.70
CA PRO A 69 1.85 12.07 5.42
C PRO A 69 2.03 10.61 5.01
N THR A 70 1.04 10.10 4.31
CA THR A 70 1.02 8.76 3.71
C THR A 70 0.73 8.93 2.21
N VAL A 71 1.36 8.13 1.36
CA VAL A 71 0.97 8.04 -0.04
C VAL A 71 -0.03 6.89 -0.18
N ALA A 72 -1.21 7.20 -0.70
CA ALA A 72 -2.21 6.19 -1.04
C ALA A 72 -2.13 5.89 -2.54
N LEU A 73 -2.02 4.61 -2.89
CA LEU A 73 -1.98 4.12 -4.26
C LEU A 73 -3.12 3.15 -4.50
N ALA A 74 -3.80 3.31 -5.61
CA ALA A 74 -4.68 2.30 -6.15
C ALA A 74 -3.96 1.66 -7.34
N LEU A 75 -3.64 0.39 -7.23
CA LEU A 75 -2.91 -0.36 -8.24
C LEU A 75 -3.81 -1.40 -8.90
N GLN A 76 -3.63 -1.60 -10.19
CA GLN A 76 -4.43 -2.52 -10.99
C GLN A 76 -3.54 -3.48 -11.76
N GLY A 77 -3.96 -4.74 -11.82
CA GLY A 77 -3.29 -5.76 -12.60
C GLY A 77 -3.89 -7.14 -12.36
N PRO A 78 -3.44 -8.17 -13.12
CA PRO A 78 -3.83 -9.54 -12.82
C PRO A 78 -3.32 -9.95 -11.44
N ASN A 79 -4.20 -10.51 -10.62
CA ASN A 79 -3.86 -10.94 -9.26
C ASN A 79 -3.16 -9.85 -8.42
N ALA A 80 -3.60 -8.59 -8.56
CA ALA A 80 -2.91 -7.45 -7.98
C ALA A 80 -2.67 -7.59 -6.48
N VAL A 81 -3.64 -8.12 -5.73
CA VAL A 81 -3.50 -8.31 -4.28
C VAL A 81 -2.31 -9.22 -3.97
N ALA A 82 -2.25 -10.40 -4.58
CA ALA A 82 -1.16 -11.36 -4.34
C ALA A 82 0.19 -10.82 -4.83
N VAL A 83 0.21 -10.18 -5.99
CA VAL A 83 1.44 -9.60 -6.56
C VAL A 83 2.01 -8.53 -5.63
N VAL A 84 1.17 -7.61 -5.15
CA VAL A 84 1.60 -6.57 -4.20
C VAL A 84 2.13 -7.20 -2.91
N ARG A 85 1.42 -8.17 -2.35
CA ARG A 85 1.85 -8.84 -1.12
C ARG A 85 3.21 -9.51 -1.28
N ASN A 86 3.46 -10.15 -2.41
CA ASN A 86 4.76 -10.76 -2.71
C ASN A 86 5.87 -9.72 -2.81
N LEU A 87 5.60 -8.57 -3.43
CA LEU A 87 6.57 -7.47 -3.52
C LEU A 87 6.89 -6.86 -2.15
N MET A 88 5.90 -6.80 -1.26
CA MET A 88 6.07 -6.23 0.08
C MET A 88 6.96 -7.08 0.97
N GLY A 89 6.78 -8.38 0.94
CA GLY A 89 7.48 -9.31 1.82
C GLY A 89 6.76 -9.55 3.15
N LEU A 90 7.51 -10.04 4.14
CA LEU A 90 6.97 -10.41 5.45
C LEU A 90 6.74 -9.19 6.34
N THR A 91 5.83 -9.31 7.30
CA THR A 91 5.54 -8.23 8.25
C THR A 91 6.77 -7.76 9.01
N ASP A 92 7.62 -8.68 9.45
CA ASP A 92 8.90 -8.34 10.08
C ASP A 92 9.95 -8.11 9.00
N GLY A 93 10.35 -6.84 8.83
CA GLY A 93 11.35 -6.47 7.84
C GLY A 93 12.68 -7.19 8.02
N ALA A 94 13.09 -7.46 9.26
CA ALA A 94 14.34 -8.16 9.56
C ALA A 94 14.34 -9.61 9.03
N LYS A 95 13.17 -10.22 8.89
CA LYS A 95 12.99 -11.60 8.42
C LYS A 95 12.57 -11.68 6.97
N SER A 96 12.23 -10.56 6.36
CA SER A 96 11.76 -10.52 4.98
C SER A 96 12.90 -10.80 4.02
N PRO A 97 12.68 -11.60 2.96
CA PRO A 97 13.75 -11.93 2.02
C PRO A 97 14.26 -10.69 1.28
N PRO A 98 15.58 -10.64 0.97
CA PRO A 98 16.10 -9.62 0.06
C PRO A 98 15.36 -9.66 -1.28
N GLY A 99 15.20 -8.48 -1.90
CA GLY A 99 14.41 -8.33 -3.13
C GLY A 99 12.98 -7.90 -2.87
N THR A 100 12.43 -8.15 -1.68
CA THR A 100 11.16 -7.57 -1.27
C THR A 100 11.37 -6.15 -0.75
N ILE A 101 10.31 -5.36 -0.75
CA ILE A 101 10.40 -3.98 -0.23
C ILE A 101 10.90 -3.98 1.21
N ARG A 102 10.28 -4.77 2.08
CA ARG A 102 10.66 -4.84 3.49
C ARG A 102 12.02 -5.49 3.70
N GLY A 103 12.37 -6.48 2.86
CA GLY A 103 13.69 -7.12 2.93
C GLY A 103 14.82 -6.18 2.55
N ASP A 104 14.58 -5.25 1.64
CA ASP A 104 15.60 -4.32 1.18
C ASP A 104 15.69 -3.05 2.05
N TYR A 105 14.58 -2.60 2.64
CA TYR A 105 14.50 -1.28 3.26
C TYR A 105 14.06 -1.27 4.72
N SER A 106 13.57 -2.37 5.29
CA SER A 106 13.07 -2.40 6.66
C SER A 106 13.77 -3.44 7.52
N ILE A 107 14.06 -3.08 8.77
CA ILE A 107 14.58 -4.02 9.78
C ILE A 107 13.63 -4.09 10.99
N SER A 108 12.40 -3.63 10.86
CA SER A 108 11.45 -3.45 11.94
C SER A 108 10.10 -4.06 11.61
N VAL A 109 9.36 -4.46 12.62
CA VAL A 109 7.96 -4.89 12.48
C VAL A 109 7.04 -3.67 12.33
N GLN A 110 7.26 -2.64 13.15
CA GLN A 110 6.40 -1.46 13.14
C GLN A 110 6.71 -0.53 11.98
N ASN A 111 8.00 -0.26 11.74
CA ASN A 111 8.46 0.64 10.68
C ASN A 111 8.74 -0.18 9.42
N ASN A 112 7.70 -0.80 8.89
CA ASN A 112 7.83 -1.71 7.75
C ASN A 112 7.31 -1.13 6.43
N LEU A 113 7.23 0.18 6.34
CA LEU A 113 7.13 1.02 5.14
C LEU A 113 5.80 0.99 4.42
N VAL A 114 5.21 -0.16 4.21
CA VAL A 114 4.07 -0.31 3.29
C VAL A 114 2.95 -1.11 3.93
N HIS A 115 1.73 -0.81 3.46
CA HIS A 115 0.54 -1.63 3.66
C HIS A 115 0.03 -2.05 2.30
N GLY A 116 -0.42 -3.28 2.17
CA GLY A 116 -1.15 -3.76 1.01
C GLY A 116 -2.35 -4.57 1.47
N SER A 117 -3.47 -4.43 0.78
CA SER A 117 -4.67 -5.19 1.10
C SER A 117 -4.38 -6.69 1.10
N ASP A 118 -5.00 -7.44 2.00
CA ASP A 118 -4.73 -8.88 2.19
C ASP A 118 -5.71 -9.80 1.45
N SER A 119 -6.78 -9.24 0.89
CA SER A 119 -7.76 -9.97 0.10
C SER A 119 -8.45 -9.04 -0.89
N VAL A 120 -9.13 -9.61 -1.88
CA VAL A 120 -9.90 -8.82 -2.86
C VAL A 120 -11.02 -8.05 -2.17
N ASP A 121 -11.73 -8.69 -1.24
CA ASP A 121 -12.82 -8.05 -0.49
C ASP A 121 -12.31 -6.88 0.33
N ASN A 122 -11.21 -7.06 1.08
CA ASN A 122 -10.60 -5.98 1.85
C ASN A 122 -10.04 -4.89 0.95
N ALA A 123 -9.49 -5.24 -0.21
CA ALA A 123 -9.02 -4.25 -1.19
C ALA A 123 -10.13 -3.33 -1.63
N ASN A 124 -11.30 -3.90 -1.97
CA ASN A 124 -12.45 -3.10 -2.40
C ASN A 124 -12.95 -2.17 -1.29
N GLN A 125 -13.00 -2.66 -0.05
CA GLN A 125 -13.40 -1.84 1.10
C GLN A 125 -12.40 -0.73 1.39
N GLU A 126 -11.11 -1.06 1.38
CA GLU A 126 -10.04 -0.10 1.64
C GLU A 126 -9.95 0.96 0.55
N LEU A 127 -10.09 0.58 -0.72
CA LEU A 127 -10.11 1.54 -1.82
C LEU A 127 -11.27 2.53 -1.68
N ALA A 128 -12.48 2.05 -1.31
CA ALA A 128 -13.63 2.91 -1.09
C ALA A 128 -13.43 3.86 0.11
N LEU A 129 -12.63 3.45 1.09
CA LEU A 129 -12.31 4.27 2.25
C LEU A 129 -11.29 5.38 1.92
N TRP A 130 -10.26 5.07 1.13
CA TRP A 130 -9.16 5.98 0.86
C TRP A 130 -9.37 6.85 -0.38
N PHE A 131 -10.18 6.43 -1.33
CA PHE A 131 -10.39 7.14 -2.59
C PHE A 131 -11.88 7.40 -2.84
N LYS A 132 -12.15 8.56 -3.42
CA LYS A 132 -13.43 8.83 -4.04
C LYS A 132 -13.46 8.19 -5.43
N ALA A 133 -14.65 7.89 -5.95
CA ALA A 133 -14.78 7.24 -7.25
C ALA A 133 -14.12 8.03 -8.39
N ASP A 134 -14.20 9.36 -8.34
CA ASP A 134 -13.61 10.25 -9.36
C ASP A 134 -12.09 10.40 -9.22
N GLU A 135 -11.50 9.89 -8.15
CA GLU A 135 -10.04 9.87 -7.95
C GLU A 135 -9.39 8.61 -8.57
N LEU A 136 -10.21 7.68 -9.07
CA LEU A 136 -9.73 6.46 -9.75
C LEU A 136 -9.92 6.63 -11.25
N ILE A 137 -8.82 6.47 -12.00
CA ILE A 137 -8.79 6.73 -13.44
C ILE A 137 -8.71 5.39 -14.18
N SER A 138 -9.65 5.16 -15.11
CA SER A 138 -9.60 3.98 -15.97
C SER A 138 -8.89 4.35 -17.28
N TYR A 139 -7.81 3.63 -17.58
CA TYR A 139 -7.07 3.80 -18.83
C TYR A 139 -6.28 2.53 -19.12
N GLN A 140 -5.83 2.36 -20.36
CA GLN A 140 -4.96 1.26 -20.74
C GLN A 140 -3.57 1.82 -21.06
N GLY A 141 -2.56 1.27 -20.39
CA GLY A 141 -1.17 1.62 -20.67
C GLY A 141 -0.76 1.23 -22.10
N CYS A 142 0.12 2.01 -22.71
CA CYS A 142 0.58 1.74 -24.06
C CYS A 142 1.40 0.45 -24.18
N ASP A 143 1.92 -0.05 -23.06
CA ASP A 143 2.68 -1.29 -22.98
C ASP A 143 1.85 -2.50 -22.56
N HIS A 144 0.53 -2.36 -22.47
CA HIS A 144 -0.37 -3.40 -21.95
C HIS A 144 -0.11 -4.77 -22.57
N ASN A 145 -0.01 -4.82 -23.90
CA ASN A 145 0.19 -6.10 -24.62
C ASN A 145 1.56 -6.72 -24.37
N TRP A 146 2.53 -5.93 -23.93
CA TRP A 146 3.87 -6.41 -23.62
C TRP A 146 4.02 -6.86 -22.17
N VAL A 147 3.13 -6.39 -21.29
CA VAL A 147 3.14 -6.70 -19.86
C VAL A 147 2.17 -7.83 -19.52
N ILE A 148 0.95 -7.74 -20.05
CA ILE A 148 -0.12 -8.69 -19.73
C ILE A 148 -0.21 -9.84 -20.74
N GLY A 149 0.07 -9.55 -22.00
CA GLY A 149 0.00 -10.54 -23.07
C GLY A 149 -1.28 -10.48 -23.90
#